data_54541e8bf980d2527c5bbcd97a02dea7
#
_entry.id   54541e8bf980d2527c5bbcd97a02dea7
#
_cell.length_a   1.000
_cell.length_b   1.000
_cell.length_c   1.000
_cell.angle_alpha   90.00
_cell.angle_beta   90.00
_cell.angle_gamma   90.00
#
_symmetry.space_group_name_H-M   'P 1'
#
loop_
_entity.id
_entity.type
_entity.pdbx_description
1 polymer ?
#
loop_
_entity_poly.entity_id
_entity_poly.type
_entity_poly.pdbx_seq_one_letter_code
_entity_poly.pdbx_strand_id
1 'polypeptide(L)'
;MRIPIIAGNWKMYKTPSESVDFVRELAPKLANYQNVERVVCPTFVALAGVADALKLTEVKVGAQSVHWEEQGAFTSQISPTMLQGLVEYVIIGHSECRAYLAESDERVNKKVTAALAHGLKAIIAVGESLEQNEAGETESFVGGQVRAALDGITASQMADVVMAYEPIWAIGTGKNASGEIANNIIGGTIRKTLVDLYGNDVAQTVRIQYGGSVKPGNMAEYMSQPDIDGALVGGASLKVDSFTELVAIAAKEKGN
;
A
#
# COMPACT_ATOMS: atom_id res chain seq x y z
N MET A 1 11.72 -4.12 15.74
CA MET A 1 11.83 -4.32 14.27
C MET A 1 10.43 -4.21 13.71
N ARG A 2 10.22 -3.57 12.53
CA ARG A 2 8.91 -3.47 11.89
C ARG A 2 8.59 -4.78 11.17
N ILE A 3 7.36 -5.31 11.37
CA ILE A 3 6.89 -6.50 10.64
C ILE A 3 6.71 -6.13 9.17
N PRO A 4 7.34 -6.82 8.22
CA PRO A 4 7.20 -6.52 6.81
C PRO A 4 5.76 -6.73 6.31
N ILE A 5 5.34 -5.93 5.32
CA ILE A 5 4.00 -6.00 4.73
C ILE A 5 4.07 -6.11 3.21
N ILE A 6 3.46 -7.15 2.65
CA ILE A 6 3.33 -7.35 1.21
C ILE A 6 1.86 -7.22 0.83
N ALA A 7 1.54 -6.15 0.10
CA ALA A 7 0.19 -5.85 -0.35
C ALA A 7 0.09 -6.01 -1.88
N GLY A 8 -0.82 -6.87 -2.33
CA GLY A 8 -1.10 -7.10 -3.75
C GLY A 8 -2.23 -6.20 -4.24
N ASN A 9 -1.91 -5.12 -4.92
CA ASN A 9 -2.89 -4.32 -5.63
C ASN A 9 -3.21 -4.97 -6.98
N TRP A 10 -4.38 -5.61 -7.06
CA TRP A 10 -4.77 -6.30 -8.31
C TRP A 10 -5.25 -5.36 -9.41
N LYS A 11 -5.40 -4.07 -9.09
CA LYS A 11 -5.90 -3.09 -10.06
C LYS A 11 -7.20 -3.57 -10.71
N MET A 12 -7.40 -3.35 -12.00
CA MET A 12 -8.60 -3.76 -12.74
C MET A 12 -8.41 -5.15 -13.38
N TYR A 13 -8.11 -6.15 -12.56
CA TYR A 13 -7.95 -7.54 -13.00
C TYR A 13 -8.81 -8.48 -12.16
N LYS A 14 -9.14 -9.64 -12.73
CA LYS A 14 -9.90 -10.75 -12.17
C LYS A 14 -11.39 -10.43 -11.96
N THR A 15 -12.22 -11.32 -12.46
CA THR A 15 -13.65 -11.41 -12.15
C THR A 15 -13.86 -11.85 -10.70
N PRO A 16 -15.07 -11.72 -10.13
CA PRO A 16 -15.36 -12.21 -8.77
C PRO A 16 -15.02 -13.71 -8.57
N SER A 17 -15.36 -14.58 -9.52
CA SER A 17 -15.05 -16.02 -9.44
C SER A 17 -13.55 -16.29 -9.49
N GLU A 18 -12.83 -15.70 -10.45
CA GLU A 18 -11.38 -15.83 -10.56
C GLU A 18 -10.66 -15.31 -9.30
N SER A 19 -11.20 -14.26 -8.66
CA SER A 19 -10.67 -13.71 -7.43
C SER A 19 -10.79 -14.70 -6.26
N VAL A 20 -11.94 -15.34 -6.13
CA VAL A 20 -12.19 -16.35 -5.09
C VAL A 20 -11.32 -17.58 -5.31
N ASP A 21 -11.22 -18.08 -6.54
CA ASP A 21 -10.39 -19.25 -6.86
C ASP A 21 -8.90 -18.95 -6.60
N PHE A 22 -8.46 -17.76 -6.97
CA PHE A 22 -7.10 -17.31 -6.72
C PHE A 22 -6.75 -17.32 -5.21
N VAL A 23 -7.58 -16.74 -4.35
CA VAL A 23 -7.27 -16.68 -2.92
C VAL A 23 -7.40 -18.03 -2.22
N ARG A 24 -8.27 -18.92 -2.69
CA ARG A 24 -8.35 -20.30 -2.22
C ARG A 24 -7.07 -21.10 -2.50
N GLU A 25 -6.43 -20.84 -3.65
CA GLU A 25 -5.14 -21.43 -3.97
C GLU A 25 -3.98 -20.76 -3.21
N LEU A 26 -4.05 -19.43 -3.04
CA LEU A 26 -2.99 -18.64 -2.44
C LEU A 26 -2.88 -18.85 -0.92
N ALA A 27 -4.00 -18.82 -0.20
CA ALA A 27 -3.99 -18.78 1.26
C ALA A 27 -3.24 -19.94 1.92
N PRO A 28 -3.39 -21.21 1.48
CA PRO A 28 -2.61 -22.31 2.04
C PRO A 28 -1.10 -22.17 1.83
N LYS A 29 -0.67 -21.60 0.70
CA LYS A 29 0.76 -21.38 0.40
C LYS A 29 1.37 -20.30 1.29
N LEU A 30 0.55 -19.37 1.78
CA LEU A 30 0.99 -18.27 2.66
C LEU A 30 0.91 -18.58 4.15
N ALA A 31 0.29 -19.68 4.55
CA ALA A 31 0.02 -20.00 5.96
C ALA A 31 1.26 -20.04 6.87
N ASN A 32 2.42 -20.43 6.33
CA ASN A 32 3.67 -20.57 7.07
C ASN A 32 4.46 -19.26 7.26
N TYR A 33 4.05 -18.17 6.60
CA TYR A 33 4.77 -16.89 6.65
C TYR A 33 4.13 -15.91 7.65
N GLN A 34 4.00 -16.31 8.92
CA GLN A 34 3.34 -15.51 9.97
C GLN A 34 4.11 -14.24 10.36
N ASN A 35 5.39 -14.20 10.06
CA ASN A 35 6.29 -13.07 10.30
C ASN A 35 6.23 -11.97 9.19
N VAL A 36 5.32 -12.11 8.22
CA VAL A 36 5.03 -11.09 7.18
C VAL A 36 3.54 -10.82 7.16
N GLU A 37 3.11 -9.58 7.15
CA GLU A 37 1.71 -9.23 6.90
C GLU A 37 1.41 -9.33 5.40
N ARG A 38 0.36 -10.07 5.04
CA ARG A 38 -0.01 -10.42 3.66
C ARG A 38 -1.38 -9.84 3.38
N VAL A 39 -1.44 -8.92 2.40
CA VAL A 39 -2.68 -8.21 2.04
C VAL A 39 -2.98 -8.44 0.57
N VAL A 40 -4.24 -8.73 0.22
CA VAL A 40 -4.72 -8.74 -1.16
C VAL A 40 -5.78 -7.66 -1.35
N CYS A 41 -5.65 -6.87 -2.41
CA CYS A 41 -6.56 -5.77 -2.70
C CYS A 41 -7.26 -6.01 -4.05
N PRO A 42 -8.37 -6.79 -4.06
CA PRO A 42 -9.15 -7.06 -5.26
C PRO A 42 -10.00 -5.84 -5.66
N THR A 43 -10.66 -5.93 -6.82
CA THR A 43 -11.69 -4.97 -7.22
C THR A 43 -12.90 -5.00 -6.28
N PHE A 44 -13.65 -3.90 -6.18
CA PHE A 44 -14.82 -3.79 -5.29
C PHE A 44 -15.85 -4.92 -5.51
N VAL A 45 -16.07 -5.31 -6.78
CA VAL A 45 -17.04 -6.37 -7.12
C VAL A 45 -16.65 -7.75 -6.58
N ALA A 46 -15.40 -7.96 -6.21
CA ALA A 46 -14.87 -9.22 -5.69
C ALA A 46 -14.69 -9.23 -4.17
N LEU A 47 -14.75 -8.05 -3.50
CA LEU A 47 -14.41 -7.92 -2.08
C LEU A 47 -15.17 -8.89 -1.18
N ALA A 48 -16.50 -8.96 -1.29
CA ALA A 48 -17.31 -9.81 -0.41
C ALA A 48 -16.95 -11.29 -0.56
N GLY A 49 -16.79 -11.77 -1.80
CA GLY A 49 -16.40 -13.17 -2.05
C GLY A 49 -14.98 -13.50 -1.59
N VAL A 50 -14.04 -12.58 -1.77
CA VAL A 50 -12.66 -12.73 -1.30
C VAL A 50 -12.59 -12.69 0.23
N ALA A 51 -13.29 -11.77 0.87
CA ALA A 51 -13.35 -11.68 2.33
C ALA A 51 -13.92 -12.97 2.97
N ASP A 52 -15.00 -13.50 2.40
CA ASP A 52 -15.58 -14.77 2.87
C ASP A 52 -14.61 -15.95 2.69
N ALA A 53 -13.95 -16.04 1.54
CA ALA A 53 -12.99 -17.09 1.25
C ALA A 53 -11.74 -17.05 2.16
N LEU A 54 -11.35 -15.86 2.65
CA LEU A 54 -10.18 -15.66 3.51
C LEU A 54 -10.49 -15.59 5.00
N LYS A 55 -11.78 -15.66 5.41
CA LYS A 55 -12.25 -15.42 6.78
C LYS A 55 -11.53 -16.24 7.87
N LEU A 56 -11.07 -17.46 7.55
CA LEU A 56 -10.37 -18.35 8.48
C LEU A 56 -8.86 -18.41 8.21
N THR A 57 -8.32 -17.40 7.57
CA THR A 57 -6.89 -17.32 7.23
C THR A 57 -6.26 -16.05 7.81
N GLU A 58 -4.94 -15.97 7.79
CA GLU A 58 -4.20 -14.79 8.20
C GLU A 58 -3.93 -13.80 7.04
N VAL A 59 -4.45 -14.08 5.84
CA VAL A 59 -4.33 -13.16 4.70
C VAL A 59 -5.38 -12.07 4.84
N LYS A 60 -4.95 -10.83 4.87
CA LYS A 60 -5.80 -9.65 5.03
C LYS A 60 -6.37 -9.19 3.68
N VAL A 61 -7.54 -8.58 3.73
CA VAL A 61 -8.19 -8.00 2.55
C VAL A 61 -8.09 -6.49 2.61
N GLY A 62 -7.80 -5.86 1.47
CA GLY A 62 -7.79 -4.41 1.30
C GLY A 62 -8.67 -3.97 0.15
N ALA A 63 -9.21 -2.75 0.23
CA ALA A 63 -9.89 -2.08 -0.87
C ALA A 63 -8.91 -1.23 -1.68
N GLN A 64 -9.18 -1.01 -2.96
CA GLN A 64 -8.34 -0.21 -3.85
C GLN A 64 -8.58 1.31 -3.75
N SER A 65 -9.66 1.73 -3.10
CA SER A 65 -10.00 3.12 -2.79
C SER A 65 -11.16 3.17 -1.79
N VAL A 66 -11.50 4.37 -1.33
CA VAL A 66 -12.67 4.67 -0.49
C VAL A 66 -13.12 6.10 -0.78
N HIS A 67 -14.39 6.42 -0.52
CA HIS A 67 -14.88 7.80 -0.44
C HIS A 67 -14.78 8.30 1.02
N TRP A 68 -14.88 9.61 1.24
CA TRP A 68 -14.83 10.19 2.59
C TRP A 68 -16.19 10.40 3.23
N GLU A 69 -17.29 10.34 2.45
CA GLU A 69 -18.65 10.43 2.99
C GLU A 69 -19.18 9.04 3.32
N GLU A 70 -19.96 8.95 4.40
CA GLU A 70 -20.56 7.69 4.85
C GLU A 70 -21.70 7.23 3.94
N GLN A 71 -22.43 8.17 3.36
CA GLN A 71 -23.54 7.94 2.42
C GLN A 71 -23.87 9.20 1.64
N GLY A 72 -24.63 9.09 0.55
CA GLY A 72 -25.10 10.26 -0.19
C GLY A 72 -25.19 10.06 -1.70
N ALA A 73 -25.39 11.17 -2.42
CA ALA A 73 -25.49 11.20 -3.87
C ALA A 73 -24.09 11.18 -4.54
N PHE A 74 -23.35 10.12 -4.32
CA PHE A 74 -21.99 9.90 -4.83
C PHE A 74 -21.96 8.65 -5.71
N THR A 75 -22.61 8.70 -6.85
CA THR A 75 -22.70 7.58 -7.79
C THR A 75 -21.32 7.01 -8.11
N SER A 76 -21.17 5.69 -8.07
CA SER A 76 -19.94 4.92 -8.26
C SER A 76 -18.94 4.93 -7.09
N GLN A 77 -19.18 5.69 -6.02
CA GLN A 77 -18.28 5.72 -4.87
C GLN A 77 -18.62 4.63 -3.85
N ILE A 78 -17.62 4.22 -3.08
CA ILE A 78 -17.76 3.25 -1.99
C ILE A 78 -17.41 3.95 -0.69
N SER A 79 -18.35 3.97 0.25
CA SER A 79 -18.15 4.62 1.53
C SER A 79 -17.32 3.78 2.51
N PRO A 80 -16.71 4.37 3.53
CA PRO A 80 -16.00 3.62 4.56
C PRO A 80 -16.92 2.66 5.33
N THR A 81 -18.17 3.03 5.54
CA THR A 81 -19.16 2.16 6.20
C THR A 81 -19.49 0.90 5.40
N MET A 82 -19.46 0.95 4.06
CA MET A 82 -19.63 -0.22 3.20
C MET A 82 -18.41 -1.18 3.23
N LEU A 83 -17.25 -0.69 3.64
CA LEU A 83 -16.01 -1.47 3.73
C LEU A 83 -15.80 -2.11 5.10
N GLN A 84 -16.43 -1.57 6.16
CA GLN A 84 -16.33 -2.12 7.51
C GLN A 84 -16.78 -3.58 7.55
N GLY A 85 -15.94 -4.43 8.16
CA GLY A 85 -16.19 -5.87 8.24
C GLY A 85 -15.89 -6.66 6.96
N LEU A 86 -15.62 -5.98 5.84
CA LEU A 86 -15.17 -6.64 4.60
C LEU A 86 -13.65 -6.57 4.43
N VAL A 87 -13.03 -5.45 4.82
CA VAL A 87 -11.60 -5.21 4.62
C VAL A 87 -10.94 -4.67 5.88
N GLU A 88 -9.64 -4.89 6.02
CA GLU A 88 -8.81 -4.27 7.06
C GLU A 88 -8.01 -3.09 6.52
N TYR A 89 -7.68 -3.10 5.24
CA TYR A 89 -6.85 -2.10 4.58
C TYR A 89 -7.59 -1.35 3.48
N VAL A 90 -7.11 -0.14 3.18
CA VAL A 90 -7.53 0.58 1.98
C VAL A 90 -6.34 1.32 1.36
N ILE A 91 -6.17 1.21 0.05
CA ILE A 91 -5.18 1.97 -0.72
C ILE A 91 -5.77 3.35 -1.01
N ILE A 92 -5.03 4.41 -0.70
CA ILE A 92 -5.46 5.80 -0.89
C ILE A 92 -4.34 6.58 -1.58
N GLY A 93 -4.67 7.41 -2.54
CA GLY A 93 -3.70 8.26 -3.23
C GLY A 93 -2.84 7.55 -4.27
N HIS A 94 -3.22 6.33 -4.70
CA HIS A 94 -2.50 5.60 -5.74
C HIS A 94 -2.33 6.44 -7.02
N SER A 95 -1.16 6.35 -7.64
CA SER A 95 -0.82 7.17 -8.83
C SER A 95 -1.86 7.12 -9.95
N GLU A 96 -2.48 5.97 -10.20
CA GLU A 96 -3.57 5.83 -11.18
C GLU A 96 -4.84 6.60 -10.77
N CYS A 97 -5.18 6.64 -9.47
CA CYS A 97 -6.31 7.43 -8.98
C CYS A 97 -6.02 8.93 -9.11
N ARG A 98 -4.80 9.35 -8.81
CA ARG A 98 -4.37 10.73 -9.00
C ARG A 98 -4.43 11.15 -10.47
N ALA A 99 -3.93 10.32 -11.36
CA ALA A 99 -3.86 10.61 -12.80
C ALA A 99 -5.22 10.53 -13.51
N TYR A 100 -6.01 9.48 -13.24
CA TYR A 100 -7.21 9.20 -14.02
C TYR A 100 -8.51 9.65 -13.34
N LEU A 101 -8.51 9.81 -12.02
CA LEU A 101 -9.70 10.19 -11.24
C LEU A 101 -9.56 11.57 -10.58
N ALA A 102 -8.51 12.32 -10.94
CA ALA A 102 -8.21 13.65 -10.39
C ALA A 102 -8.18 13.65 -8.84
N GLU A 103 -7.55 12.64 -8.23
CA GLU A 103 -7.43 12.53 -6.79
C GLU A 103 -6.34 13.50 -6.30
N SER A 104 -6.76 14.65 -5.78
CA SER A 104 -5.88 15.68 -5.20
C SER A 104 -5.39 15.29 -3.80
N ASP A 105 -4.36 15.96 -3.31
CA ASP A 105 -3.87 15.76 -1.93
C ASP A 105 -4.95 16.05 -0.88
N GLU A 106 -5.81 17.05 -1.12
CA GLU A 106 -6.97 17.32 -0.26
C GLU A 106 -7.93 16.12 -0.21
N ARG A 107 -8.22 15.49 -1.38
CA ARG A 107 -9.07 14.30 -1.42
C ARG A 107 -8.42 13.11 -0.74
N VAL A 108 -7.11 12.95 -0.91
CA VAL A 108 -6.33 11.91 -0.20
C VAL A 108 -6.46 12.09 1.30
N ASN A 109 -6.26 13.29 1.84
CA ASN A 109 -6.39 13.58 3.26
C ASN A 109 -7.80 13.27 3.79
N LYS A 110 -8.87 13.72 3.10
CA LYS A 110 -10.26 13.40 3.46
C LYS A 110 -10.51 11.90 3.53
N LYS A 111 -9.99 11.14 2.55
CA LYS A 111 -10.11 9.68 2.51
C LYS A 111 -9.34 9.00 3.64
N VAL A 112 -8.12 9.45 3.94
CA VAL A 112 -7.31 8.94 5.06
C VAL A 112 -8.05 9.17 6.38
N THR A 113 -8.51 10.39 6.61
CA THR A 113 -9.28 10.74 7.82
C THR A 113 -10.51 9.85 7.99
N ALA A 114 -11.30 9.69 6.92
CA ALA A 114 -12.51 8.87 6.95
C ALA A 114 -12.20 7.38 7.17
N ALA A 115 -11.18 6.84 6.49
CA ALA A 115 -10.76 5.45 6.66
C ALA A 115 -10.35 5.15 8.12
N LEU A 116 -9.47 5.97 8.68
CA LEU A 116 -9.00 5.82 10.07
C LEU A 116 -10.14 6.00 11.09
N ALA A 117 -11.05 6.94 10.87
CA ALA A 117 -12.23 7.14 11.73
C ALA A 117 -13.16 5.90 11.76
N HIS A 118 -13.14 5.08 10.72
CA HIS A 118 -13.93 3.85 10.62
C HIS A 118 -13.14 2.57 10.94
N GLY A 119 -11.92 2.70 11.51
CA GLY A 119 -11.09 1.56 11.91
C GLY A 119 -10.45 0.81 10.75
N LEU A 120 -10.36 1.43 9.56
CA LEU A 120 -9.63 0.89 8.44
C LEU A 120 -8.18 1.37 8.48
N LYS A 121 -7.24 0.49 8.12
CA LYS A 121 -5.84 0.85 7.99
C LYS A 121 -5.56 1.43 6.60
N ALA A 122 -4.89 2.57 6.54
CA ALA A 122 -4.61 3.28 5.30
C ALA A 122 -3.23 2.92 4.72
N ILE A 123 -3.18 2.42 3.48
CA ILE A 123 -1.96 2.35 2.67
C ILE A 123 -1.94 3.61 1.79
N ILE A 124 -1.14 4.60 2.18
CA ILE A 124 -1.11 5.92 1.55
C ILE A 124 0.00 5.96 0.51
N ALA A 125 -0.37 6.08 -0.76
CA ALA A 125 0.58 6.14 -1.86
C ALA A 125 0.99 7.60 -2.15
N VAL A 126 2.30 7.80 -2.25
CA VAL A 126 2.95 9.06 -2.59
C VAL A 126 4.08 8.81 -3.59
N GLY A 127 4.35 9.78 -4.45
CA GLY A 127 5.43 9.63 -5.42
C GLY A 127 5.44 10.75 -6.47
N GLU A 128 6.58 10.93 -7.09
CA GLU A 128 6.87 11.96 -8.07
C GLU A 128 6.89 11.43 -9.50
N SER A 129 6.66 12.32 -10.46
CA SER A 129 6.86 12.07 -11.90
C SER A 129 8.35 12.06 -12.27
N LEU A 130 8.66 11.59 -13.49
CA LEU A 130 10.02 11.65 -14.02
C LEU A 130 10.53 13.09 -14.11
N GLU A 131 9.70 14.02 -14.56
CA GLU A 131 10.07 15.43 -14.67
C GLU A 131 10.45 16.02 -13.33
N GLN A 132 9.68 15.74 -12.28
CA GLN A 132 9.97 16.20 -10.91
C GLN A 132 11.25 15.57 -10.35
N ASN A 133 11.48 14.29 -10.65
CA ASN A 133 12.69 13.59 -10.24
C ASN A 133 13.93 14.18 -10.93
N GLU A 134 13.88 14.39 -12.25
CA GLU A 134 14.97 14.99 -13.03
C GLU A 134 15.21 16.47 -12.67
N ALA A 135 14.19 17.19 -12.23
CA ALA A 135 14.31 18.56 -11.71
C ALA A 135 14.86 18.64 -10.27
N GLY A 136 15.07 17.49 -9.61
CA GLY A 136 15.53 17.46 -8.20
C GLY A 136 14.45 17.86 -7.19
N GLU A 137 13.18 17.78 -7.55
CA GLU A 137 12.03 18.19 -6.73
C GLU A 137 11.46 17.06 -5.87
N THR A 138 12.02 15.86 -5.93
CA THR A 138 11.52 14.66 -5.23
C THR A 138 11.28 14.91 -3.73
N GLU A 139 12.25 15.50 -3.01
CA GLU A 139 12.11 15.73 -1.57
C GLU A 139 10.96 16.71 -1.26
N SER A 140 10.87 17.81 -1.97
CA SER A 140 9.82 18.82 -1.75
C SER A 140 8.44 18.30 -2.14
N PHE A 141 8.33 17.60 -3.27
CA PHE A 141 7.06 17.10 -3.79
C PHE A 141 6.53 15.92 -2.95
N VAL A 142 7.32 14.87 -2.75
CA VAL A 142 6.92 13.69 -1.97
C VAL A 142 6.70 14.06 -0.51
N GLY A 143 7.59 14.87 0.09
CA GLY A 143 7.41 15.39 1.45
C GLY A 143 6.14 16.24 1.58
N GLY A 144 5.81 17.03 0.56
CA GLY A 144 4.56 17.80 0.48
C GLY A 144 3.33 16.89 0.48
N GLN A 145 3.33 15.82 -0.33
CA GLN A 145 2.25 14.83 -0.37
C GLN A 145 2.07 14.12 0.98
N VAL A 146 3.16 13.75 1.66
CA VAL A 146 3.11 13.14 3.01
C VAL A 146 2.47 14.09 4.01
N ARG A 147 2.91 15.36 4.06
CA ARG A 147 2.35 16.37 4.96
C ARG A 147 0.86 16.60 4.70
N ALA A 148 0.48 16.76 3.44
CA ALA A 148 -0.91 16.98 3.05
C ALA A 148 -1.80 15.78 3.40
N ALA A 149 -1.36 14.55 3.11
CA ALA A 149 -2.11 13.33 3.41
C ALA A 149 -2.35 13.13 4.92
N LEU A 150 -1.42 13.58 5.76
CA LEU A 150 -1.42 13.37 7.21
C LEU A 150 -1.86 14.62 8.00
N ASP A 151 -2.33 15.67 7.33
CA ASP A 151 -2.84 16.87 8.01
C ASP A 151 -4.03 16.52 8.91
N GLY A 152 -3.96 16.93 10.18
CA GLY A 152 -4.96 16.61 11.21
C GLY A 152 -4.96 15.16 11.73
N ILE A 153 -4.10 14.27 11.23
CA ILE A 153 -3.97 12.90 11.74
C ILE A 153 -3.13 12.91 13.02
N THR A 154 -3.61 12.24 14.06
CA THR A 154 -2.94 12.20 15.36
C THR A 154 -1.84 11.13 15.43
N ALA A 155 -0.89 11.30 16.34
CA ALA A 155 0.19 10.32 16.56
C ALA A 155 -0.35 8.90 16.87
N SER A 156 -1.45 8.79 17.61
CA SER A 156 -2.08 7.49 17.92
C SER A 156 -2.66 6.79 16.69
N GLN A 157 -3.15 7.53 15.71
CA GLN A 157 -3.69 6.96 14.47
C GLN A 157 -2.59 6.45 13.52
N MET A 158 -1.33 6.87 13.72
CA MET A 158 -0.21 6.41 12.89
C MET A 158 0.07 4.91 13.00
N ALA A 159 -0.44 4.23 14.02
CA ALA A 159 -0.39 2.76 14.13
C ALA A 159 -1.16 2.05 13.00
N ASP A 160 -2.17 2.72 12.42
CA ASP A 160 -3.02 2.21 11.34
C ASP A 160 -2.65 2.80 9.97
N VAL A 161 -1.48 3.46 9.87
CA VAL A 161 -0.95 4.03 8.63
C VAL A 161 0.23 3.22 8.11
N VAL A 162 0.20 2.93 6.83
CA VAL A 162 1.33 2.42 6.02
C VAL A 162 1.56 3.41 4.90
N MET A 163 2.80 3.82 4.69
CA MET A 163 3.15 4.63 3.52
C MET A 163 3.58 3.72 2.37
N ALA A 164 3.31 4.13 1.13
CA ALA A 164 3.81 3.46 -0.06
C ALA A 164 4.47 4.48 -0.99
N TYR A 165 5.76 4.30 -1.26
CA TYR A 165 6.49 5.15 -2.20
C TYR A 165 6.36 4.59 -3.61
N GLU A 166 5.73 5.34 -4.48
CA GLU A 166 5.53 5.01 -5.89
C GLU A 166 6.36 5.96 -6.78
N PRO A 167 7.60 5.60 -7.18
CA PRO A 167 8.28 6.32 -8.25
C PRO A 167 7.47 6.16 -9.54
N ILE A 168 6.62 7.16 -9.91
CA ILE A 168 5.65 7.04 -11.01
C ILE A 168 6.36 6.70 -12.31
N TRP A 169 7.57 7.23 -12.50
CA TRP A 169 8.44 6.95 -13.64
C TRP A 169 8.93 5.50 -13.75
N ALA A 170 8.85 4.73 -12.66
CA ALA A 170 9.24 3.32 -12.63
C ALA A 170 8.04 2.36 -12.71
N ILE A 171 6.79 2.87 -12.68
CA ILE A 171 5.59 2.02 -12.72
C ILE A 171 5.27 1.62 -14.15
N GLY A 172 5.28 0.32 -14.44
CA GLY A 172 4.88 -0.22 -15.75
C GLY A 172 5.83 0.06 -16.91
N THR A 173 6.95 0.75 -16.67
CA THR A 173 7.92 1.13 -17.71
C THR A 173 9.04 0.11 -17.92
N GLY A 174 9.17 -0.85 -16.99
CA GLY A 174 10.32 -1.75 -16.93
C GLY A 174 11.60 -1.11 -16.37
N LYS A 175 11.60 0.19 -16.08
CA LYS A 175 12.64 0.87 -15.30
C LYS A 175 12.34 0.70 -13.83
N ASN A 176 13.36 0.51 -13.01
CA ASN A 176 13.22 0.43 -11.55
C ASN A 176 14.17 1.46 -10.92
N ALA A 177 13.74 2.10 -9.84
CA ALA A 177 14.70 2.67 -8.91
C ALA A 177 15.51 1.50 -8.31
N SER A 178 16.81 1.63 -8.16
CA SER A 178 17.58 0.65 -7.38
C SER A 178 17.10 0.64 -5.93
N GLY A 179 17.35 -0.45 -5.20
CA GLY A 179 17.02 -0.52 -3.77
C GLY A 179 17.61 0.64 -2.98
N GLU A 180 18.85 1.03 -3.28
CA GLU A 180 19.53 2.16 -2.65
C GLU A 180 18.82 3.50 -2.96
N ILE A 181 18.47 3.78 -4.22
CA ILE A 181 17.76 5.01 -4.60
C ILE A 181 16.40 5.06 -3.91
N ALA A 182 15.65 3.96 -3.94
CA ALA A 182 14.35 3.88 -3.28
C ALA A 182 14.47 4.09 -1.77
N ASN A 183 15.46 3.49 -1.13
CA ASN A 183 15.72 3.64 0.30
C ASN A 183 16.11 5.07 0.68
N ASN A 184 16.93 5.74 -0.13
CA ASN A 184 17.34 7.12 0.11
C ASN A 184 16.13 8.07 0.10
N ILE A 185 15.17 7.86 -0.81
CA ILE A 185 13.94 8.66 -0.84
C ILE A 185 13.02 8.28 0.32
N ILE A 186 12.83 7.00 0.58
CA ILE A 186 12.00 6.51 1.68
C ILE A 186 12.52 7.00 3.03
N GLY A 187 13.81 6.81 3.31
CA GLY A 187 14.45 7.23 4.56
C GLY A 187 14.63 8.75 4.64
N GLY A 188 15.23 9.34 3.59
CA GLY A 188 15.58 10.76 3.56
C GLY A 188 14.42 11.72 3.37
N THR A 189 13.30 11.28 2.77
CA THR A 189 12.13 12.13 2.54
C THR A 189 10.93 11.68 3.35
N ILE A 190 10.43 10.46 3.14
CA ILE A 190 9.17 10.03 3.77
C ILE A 190 9.36 9.86 5.27
N ARG A 191 10.32 9.04 5.70
CA ARG A 191 10.59 8.81 7.13
C ARG A 191 10.99 10.09 7.84
N LYS A 192 11.85 10.92 7.23
CA LYS A 192 12.23 12.22 7.77
C LYS A 192 11.01 13.12 7.96
N THR A 193 10.09 13.19 6.99
CA THR A 193 8.84 13.96 7.13
C THR A 193 7.97 13.43 8.28
N LEU A 194 7.90 12.12 8.46
CA LEU A 194 7.19 11.52 9.61
C LEU A 194 7.85 11.89 10.94
N VAL A 195 9.19 11.96 11.00
CA VAL A 195 9.92 12.43 12.19
C VAL A 195 9.59 13.90 12.49
N ASP A 196 9.57 14.74 11.47
CA ASP A 196 9.23 16.16 11.62
C ASP A 196 7.80 16.37 12.13
N LEU A 197 6.84 15.52 11.73
CA LEU A 197 5.42 15.62 12.11
C LEU A 197 5.11 15.01 13.47
N TYR A 198 5.69 13.86 13.80
CA TYR A 198 5.27 13.02 14.93
C TYR A 198 6.39 12.64 15.89
N GLY A 199 7.62 13.04 15.63
CA GLY A 199 8.79 12.63 16.39
C GLY A 199 9.31 11.24 15.99
N ASN A 200 10.54 10.94 16.43
CA ASN A 200 11.25 9.73 16.01
C ASN A 200 10.54 8.46 16.44
N ASP A 201 10.02 8.38 17.65
CA ASP A 201 9.42 7.15 18.19
C ASP A 201 8.23 6.69 17.34
N VAL A 202 7.33 7.59 16.97
CA VAL A 202 6.20 7.28 16.09
C VAL A 202 6.67 6.97 14.68
N ALA A 203 7.54 7.81 14.12
CA ALA A 203 8.04 7.63 12.76
C ALA A 203 8.72 6.27 12.55
N GLN A 204 9.44 5.75 13.55
CA GLN A 204 10.10 4.45 13.47
C GLN A 204 9.14 3.26 13.54
N THR A 205 7.88 3.44 13.94
CA THR A 205 6.88 2.37 13.92
C THR A 205 6.13 2.27 12.61
N VAL A 206 6.03 3.37 11.84
CA VAL A 206 5.32 3.41 10.57
C VAL A 206 6.05 2.57 9.52
N ARG A 207 5.34 1.64 8.89
CA ARG A 207 5.87 0.82 7.80
C ARG A 207 5.82 1.59 6.50
N ILE A 208 6.88 1.46 5.69
CA ILE A 208 6.95 2.10 4.37
C ILE A 208 7.21 1.03 3.32
N GLN A 209 6.31 0.90 2.37
CA GLN A 209 6.40 -0.01 1.23
C GLN A 209 7.06 0.68 0.04
N TYR A 210 7.76 -0.09 -0.77
CA TYR A 210 8.12 0.31 -2.13
C TYR A 210 7.01 -0.11 -3.11
N GLY A 211 6.49 0.84 -3.88
CA GLY A 211 5.38 0.68 -4.81
C GLY A 211 5.76 0.74 -6.29
N GLY A 212 7.03 0.72 -6.63
CA GLY A 212 7.48 0.63 -8.02
C GLY A 212 7.35 -0.78 -8.59
N SER A 213 8.08 -1.07 -9.67
CA SER A 213 8.02 -2.37 -10.34
C SER A 213 8.75 -3.46 -9.55
N VAL A 214 8.00 -4.19 -8.72
CA VAL A 214 8.50 -5.32 -7.91
C VAL A 214 8.14 -6.65 -8.55
N LYS A 215 9.11 -7.57 -8.57
CA LYS A 215 8.96 -8.96 -9.00
C LYS A 215 9.90 -9.85 -8.16
N PRO A 216 9.72 -11.19 -8.12
CA PRO A 216 10.58 -12.06 -7.32
C PRO A 216 12.08 -11.83 -7.52
N GLY A 217 12.51 -11.61 -8.77
CA GLY A 217 13.93 -11.44 -9.10
C GLY A 217 14.60 -10.16 -8.56
N ASN A 218 13.85 -9.17 -8.08
CA ASN A 218 14.41 -7.94 -7.48
C ASN A 218 13.93 -7.68 -6.05
N MET A 219 13.06 -8.51 -5.49
CA MET A 219 12.48 -8.30 -4.17
C MET A 219 13.52 -8.25 -3.05
N ALA A 220 14.52 -9.15 -3.09
CA ALA A 220 15.56 -9.21 -2.07
C ALA A 220 16.38 -7.91 -1.99
N GLU A 221 16.63 -7.25 -3.15
CA GLU A 221 17.32 -5.96 -3.20
C GLU A 221 16.60 -4.88 -2.38
N TYR A 222 15.26 -4.80 -2.50
CA TYR A 222 14.47 -3.84 -1.73
C TYR A 222 14.36 -4.25 -0.26
N MET A 223 14.11 -5.53 0.02
CA MET A 223 13.94 -5.98 1.39
C MET A 223 15.22 -5.95 2.21
N SER A 224 16.40 -5.93 1.61
CA SER A 224 17.67 -5.73 2.32
C SER A 224 17.86 -4.28 2.82
N GLN A 225 17.06 -3.32 2.35
CA GLN A 225 17.21 -1.91 2.70
C GLN A 225 16.59 -1.60 4.07
N PRO A 226 17.24 -0.74 4.90
CA PRO A 226 16.81 -0.51 6.29
C PRO A 226 15.43 0.17 6.43
N ASP A 227 15.04 1.05 5.50
CA ASP A 227 13.80 1.81 5.58
C ASP A 227 12.66 1.28 4.72
N ILE A 228 12.90 0.25 3.90
CA ILE A 228 11.87 -0.40 3.10
C ILE A 228 11.29 -1.58 3.89
N ASP A 229 10.02 -1.48 4.29
CA ASP A 229 9.35 -2.45 5.16
C ASP A 229 8.41 -3.40 4.38
N GLY A 230 8.46 -3.38 3.07
CA GLY A 230 7.61 -4.23 2.24
C GLY A 230 7.40 -3.68 0.85
N ALA A 231 6.36 -4.20 0.18
CA ALA A 231 6.02 -3.78 -1.17
C ALA A 231 4.51 -3.68 -1.41
N LEU A 232 4.11 -2.65 -2.16
CA LEU A 232 2.80 -2.54 -2.79
C LEU A 232 2.94 -3.04 -4.23
N VAL A 233 2.45 -4.24 -4.50
CA VAL A 233 2.76 -5.01 -5.71
C VAL A 233 1.60 -5.02 -6.68
N GLY A 234 1.82 -4.58 -7.92
CA GLY A 234 0.84 -4.67 -9.01
C GLY A 234 0.89 -6.04 -9.72
N GLY A 235 1.33 -6.08 -10.97
CA GLY A 235 1.26 -7.24 -11.85
C GLY A 235 1.82 -8.56 -11.30
N ALA A 236 2.89 -8.52 -10.51
CA ALA A 236 3.45 -9.72 -9.89
C ALA A 236 2.53 -10.35 -8.82
N SER A 237 1.55 -9.60 -8.29
CA SER A 237 0.56 -10.11 -7.35
C SER A 237 -0.59 -10.87 -8.01
N LEU A 238 -0.67 -10.88 -9.34
CA LEU A 238 -1.74 -11.54 -10.11
C LEU A 238 -1.51 -13.04 -10.34
N LYS A 239 -0.35 -13.56 -9.95
CA LYS A 239 0.01 -14.98 -10.05
C LYS A 239 0.32 -15.53 -8.67
N VAL A 240 -0.29 -16.63 -8.30
CA VAL A 240 -0.17 -17.26 -6.97
C VAL A 240 1.29 -17.54 -6.62
N ASP A 241 2.04 -18.19 -7.48
CA ASP A 241 3.43 -18.57 -7.22
C ASP A 241 4.32 -17.33 -7.08
N SER A 242 4.13 -16.32 -7.94
CA SER A 242 4.89 -15.07 -7.88
C SER A 242 4.63 -14.31 -6.58
N PHE A 243 3.36 -14.19 -6.14
CA PHE A 243 3.03 -13.50 -4.89
C PHE A 243 3.54 -14.28 -3.68
N THR A 244 3.44 -15.62 -3.70
CA THR A 244 4.01 -16.49 -2.65
C THR A 244 5.52 -16.30 -2.53
N GLU A 245 6.23 -16.24 -3.64
CA GLU A 245 7.68 -16.04 -3.66
C GLU A 245 8.08 -14.65 -3.11
N LEU A 246 7.33 -13.60 -3.44
CA LEU A 246 7.54 -12.26 -2.86
C LEU A 246 7.40 -12.27 -1.33
N VAL A 247 6.37 -12.94 -0.80
CA VAL A 247 6.18 -13.09 0.65
C VAL A 247 7.31 -13.91 1.28
N ALA A 248 7.72 -15.01 0.64
CA ALA A 248 8.81 -15.85 1.12
C ALA A 248 10.14 -15.08 1.21
N ILE A 249 10.45 -14.26 0.20
CA ILE A 249 11.66 -13.42 0.21
C ILE A 249 11.58 -12.37 1.34
N ALA A 250 10.43 -11.71 1.51
CA ALA A 250 10.25 -10.74 2.59
C ALA A 250 10.41 -11.39 3.97
N ALA A 251 9.86 -12.59 4.16
CA ALA A 251 10.00 -13.35 5.39
C ALA A 251 11.46 -13.71 5.70
N LYS A 252 12.23 -14.06 4.69
CA LYS A 252 13.65 -14.41 4.82
C LYS A 252 14.51 -13.19 5.15
N GLU A 253 14.29 -12.07 4.48
CA GLU A 253 15.16 -10.89 4.60
C GLU A 253 14.85 -10.04 5.84
N LYS A 254 13.59 -9.98 6.28
CA LYS A 254 13.15 -9.10 7.39
C LYS A 254 12.28 -9.76 8.45
N GLY A 255 11.92 -10.98 8.29
CA GLY A 255 10.99 -11.65 9.20
C GLY A 255 11.62 -12.33 10.42
N ASN A 256 12.86 -12.01 10.77
CA ASN A 256 13.57 -12.57 11.93
C ASN A 256 13.40 -11.72 13.19
#